data_e90c257ab008911bf6a02cf44fa2c362
#
_entry.id   e90c257ab008911bf6a02cf44fa2c362
#
_cell.length_a   1.000
_cell.length_b   1.000
_cell.length_c   1.000
_cell.angle_alpha   90.00
_cell.angle_beta   90.00
_cell.angle_gamma   90.00
#
_symmetry.space_group_name_H-M   'P 1'
#
loop_
_entity.id
_entity.type
_entity.pdbx_description
1 polymer ?
#
loop_
_entity_poly.entity_id
_entity_poly.type
_entity_poly.pdbx_seq_one_letter_code
_entity_poly.pdbx_strand_id
1 'polypeptide(L)'
;MFNNLTERLESAFKNLKGEARINDLNIANTVKDIRRALIDADVNYKIAKEFTDRVKDKAVGSKVINAISPGQLMVKIVKDELVELMGGEEAEFNTTGNPAVVLIAGLQGSGKTTFSGKLASYLKNQKGKSPLLVAADIYRPAAIDQLMVLGEQIGVDVYSERENKDAVSIAQNAIKEAKSKNKNIVIIDTAGRLAIDEAMMAEVANVKEAVKPNEILFVVDSMTGQDAVNTAKAFNERLDFTGVVLTKLDGDTRGGAALSIKYTVQKPIKFVSSGEKLDTLDVFYPERMAQRILGMGDITTLVEKAQAQFDEEQAKKLEKKIRKNQFDFQDFLDQLQQIKKMGNIKDLMGMIPGMGKAIKDVDISDDAFKGVEAIINSMTPYERANPDSITPGRRNRIAKGAGKQLADVNAFMKQFEQMRQMMKMMNKMPMGKMPGMRK
;
A
#
# COMPACT_ATOMS: atom_id res chain seq x y z
N MET A 1 0.09 -2.93 -8.84
CA MET A 1 -0.17 -1.49 -8.71
C MET A 1 0.49 -0.78 -9.90
N PHE A 2 -0.24 -0.02 -10.70
CA PHE A 2 0.21 0.81 -11.84
C PHE A 2 0.99 0.11 -12.97
N ASN A 3 1.01 -1.20 -13.05
CA ASN A 3 1.89 -1.95 -13.96
C ASN A 3 1.68 -1.54 -15.44
N ASN A 4 0.44 -1.35 -15.87
CA ASN A 4 0.12 -0.96 -17.25
C ASN A 4 0.66 0.45 -17.56
N LEU A 5 0.40 1.43 -16.68
CA LEU A 5 0.88 2.80 -16.84
C LEU A 5 2.42 2.86 -16.82
N THR A 6 3.05 2.16 -15.88
CA THR A 6 4.51 2.07 -15.77
C THR A 6 5.15 1.55 -17.06
N GLU A 7 4.65 0.43 -17.64
CA GLU A 7 5.19 -0.15 -18.86
C GLU A 7 5.08 0.77 -20.05
N ARG A 8 3.96 1.47 -20.17
CA ARG A 8 3.73 2.42 -21.26
C ARG A 8 4.61 3.65 -21.15
N LEU A 9 4.78 4.20 -19.95
CA LEU A 9 5.68 5.32 -19.70
C LEU A 9 7.14 4.93 -19.96
N GLU A 10 7.58 3.74 -19.47
CA GLU A 10 8.91 3.25 -19.79
C GLU A 10 9.14 3.07 -21.28
N SER A 11 8.12 2.63 -22.03
CA SER A 11 8.20 2.49 -23.49
C SER A 11 8.33 3.85 -24.18
N ALA A 12 7.57 4.86 -23.72
CA ALA A 12 7.68 6.22 -24.23
C ALA A 12 9.09 6.81 -24.01
N PHE A 13 9.70 6.53 -22.86
CA PHE A 13 11.06 7.00 -22.57
C PHE A 13 12.17 6.24 -23.32
N LYS A 14 11.92 4.97 -23.71
CA LYS A 14 12.90 4.22 -24.52
C LYS A 14 13.16 4.86 -25.86
N ASN A 15 12.18 5.50 -26.45
CA ASN A 15 12.31 6.20 -27.72
C ASN A 15 13.28 7.39 -27.65
N LEU A 16 13.59 7.88 -26.45
CA LEU A 16 14.60 8.92 -26.21
C LEU A 16 15.99 8.37 -25.85
N LYS A 17 16.11 7.06 -25.59
CA LYS A 17 17.41 6.42 -25.31
C LYS A 17 18.19 6.28 -26.62
N GLY A 18 19.31 6.99 -26.70
CA GLY A 18 20.19 6.99 -27.88
C GLY A 18 20.20 8.31 -28.65
N GLU A 19 19.28 9.23 -28.34
CA GLU A 19 19.28 10.57 -28.90
C GLU A 19 20.35 11.44 -28.24
N ALA A 20 21.21 12.05 -29.06
CA ALA A 20 22.28 12.92 -28.57
C ALA A 20 21.77 14.32 -28.15
N ARG A 21 20.58 14.72 -28.62
CA ARG A 21 19.98 16.03 -28.32
C ARG A 21 18.46 15.93 -28.28
N ILE A 22 17.86 16.69 -27.39
CA ILE A 22 16.42 16.95 -27.40
C ILE A 22 16.11 17.87 -28.59
N ASN A 23 15.22 17.47 -29.47
CA ASN A 23 14.66 18.30 -30.52
C ASN A 23 13.12 18.32 -30.41
N ASP A 24 12.49 19.32 -31.01
CA ASP A 24 11.04 19.53 -30.91
C ASP A 24 10.24 18.32 -31.40
N LEU A 25 10.75 17.58 -32.39
CA LEU A 25 10.09 16.40 -32.94
C LEU A 25 10.11 15.22 -31.95
N ASN A 26 11.25 14.98 -31.31
CA ASN A 26 11.41 13.89 -30.34
C ASN A 26 10.57 14.14 -29.09
N ILE A 27 10.53 15.42 -28.61
CA ILE A 27 9.65 15.84 -27.52
C ILE A 27 8.19 15.60 -27.91
N ALA A 28 7.76 16.06 -29.10
CA ALA A 28 6.37 15.92 -29.53
C ALA A 28 5.88 14.47 -29.58
N ASN A 29 6.71 13.55 -30.08
CA ASN A 29 6.41 12.13 -30.11
C ASN A 29 6.31 11.53 -28.71
N THR A 30 7.29 11.79 -27.85
CA THR A 30 7.30 11.30 -26.46
C THR A 30 6.11 11.83 -25.66
N VAL A 31 5.79 13.11 -25.79
CA VAL A 31 4.63 13.75 -25.14
C VAL A 31 3.32 13.11 -25.61
N LYS A 32 3.20 12.79 -26.90
CA LYS A 32 2.05 12.07 -27.47
C LYS A 32 1.92 10.67 -26.85
N ASP A 33 3.03 9.93 -26.73
CA ASP A 33 3.04 8.59 -26.13
C ASP A 33 2.70 8.64 -24.63
N ILE A 34 3.22 9.62 -23.89
CA ILE A 34 2.87 9.85 -22.49
C ILE A 34 1.38 10.17 -22.33
N ARG A 35 0.82 11.05 -23.19
CA ARG A 35 -0.63 11.36 -23.18
C ARG A 35 -1.46 10.12 -23.40
N ARG A 36 -1.08 9.30 -24.38
CA ARG A 36 -1.76 8.03 -24.65
C ARG A 36 -1.68 7.08 -23.45
N ALA A 37 -0.51 6.97 -22.83
CA ALA A 37 -0.34 6.14 -21.63
C ALA A 37 -1.26 6.56 -20.48
N LEU A 38 -1.42 7.88 -20.24
CA LEU A 38 -2.31 8.41 -19.23
C LEU A 38 -3.79 8.14 -19.55
N ILE A 39 -4.21 8.33 -20.81
CA ILE A 39 -5.60 8.06 -21.24
C ILE A 39 -5.93 6.56 -21.11
N ASP A 40 -5.01 5.69 -21.53
CA ASP A 40 -5.17 4.24 -21.43
C ASP A 40 -5.16 3.77 -19.94
N ALA A 41 -4.65 4.58 -19.02
CA ALA A 41 -4.74 4.41 -17.59
C ALA A 41 -6.00 5.03 -16.95
N ASP A 42 -7.01 5.38 -17.73
CA ASP A 42 -8.27 6.03 -17.30
C ASP A 42 -8.09 7.44 -16.71
N VAL A 43 -7.02 8.15 -17.04
CA VAL A 43 -6.90 9.58 -16.72
C VAL A 43 -7.79 10.38 -17.66
N ASN A 44 -8.54 11.33 -17.12
CA ASN A 44 -9.39 12.22 -17.94
C ASN A 44 -8.57 12.93 -19.01
N TYR A 45 -9.11 13.00 -20.24
CA TYR A 45 -8.42 13.60 -21.40
C TYR A 45 -7.92 15.02 -21.16
N LYS A 46 -8.74 15.86 -20.50
CA LYS A 46 -8.36 17.26 -20.19
C LYS A 46 -7.13 17.30 -19.28
N ILE A 47 -7.14 16.47 -18.24
CA ILE A 47 -6.01 16.35 -17.28
C ILE A 47 -4.75 15.84 -18.00
N ALA A 48 -4.89 14.76 -18.80
CA ALA A 48 -3.77 14.20 -19.55
C ALA A 48 -3.18 15.20 -20.54
N LYS A 49 -4.03 16.01 -21.21
CA LYS A 49 -3.60 17.07 -22.12
C LYS A 49 -2.84 18.16 -21.36
N GLU A 50 -3.41 18.75 -20.31
CA GLU A 50 -2.78 19.82 -19.54
C GLU A 50 -1.44 19.36 -18.93
N PHE A 51 -1.40 18.14 -18.38
CA PHE A 51 -0.18 17.53 -17.88
C PHE A 51 0.91 17.47 -18.96
N THR A 52 0.57 16.92 -20.12
CA THR A 52 1.55 16.74 -21.20
C THR A 52 1.95 18.06 -21.87
N ASP A 53 1.09 19.06 -21.89
CA ASP A 53 1.43 20.40 -22.36
C ASP A 53 2.45 21.05 -21.41
N ARG A 54 2.29 20.96 -20.06
CA ARG A 54 3.29 21.42 -19.08
C ARG A 54 4.62 20.67 -19.21
N VAL A 55 4.57 19.32 -19.37
CA VAL A 55 5.79 18.53 -19.64
C VAL A 55 6.53 19.02 -20.86
N LYS A 56 5.82 19.30 -21.95
CA LYS A 56 6.39 19.83 -23.20
C LYS A 56 7.07 21.19 -22.98
N ASP A 57 6.36 22.13 -22.33
CA ASP A 57 6.87 23.48 -22.09
C ASP A 57 8.13 23.46 -21.23
N LYS A 58 8.15 22.63 -20.17
CA LYS A 58 9.33 22.43 -19.33
C LYS A 58 10.49 21.77 -20.07
N ALA A 59 10.21 20.80 -20.96
CA ALA A 59 11.23 20.13 -21.75
C ALA A 59 11.88 21.08 -22.78
N VAL A 60 11.08 21.89 -23.47
CA VAL A 60 11.56 22.88 -24.44
C VAL A 60 12.33 24.00 -23.76
N GLY A 61 11.87 24.49 -22.59
CA GLY A 61 12.51 25.56 -21.80
C GLY A 61 13.78 25.14 -21.08
N SER A 62 14.05 23.83 -20.96
CA SER A 62 15.23 23.33 -20.25
C SER A 62 16.49 23.47 -21.10
N LYS A 63 17.44 24.31 -20.68
CA LYS A 63 18.81 24.26 -21.18
C LYS A 63 19.39 22.90 -20.80
N VAL A 64 19.66 22.05 -21.79
CA VAL A 64 20.31 20.74 -21.57
C VAL A 64 21.64 20.98 -20.90
N ILE A 65 21.74 20.67 -19.62
CA ILE A 65 23.03 20.62 -18.92
C ILE A 65 23.77 19.43 -19.53
N ASN A 66 24.93 19.65 -20.11
CA ASN A 66 25.74 18.68 -20.85
C ASN A 66 26.04 17.35 -20.10
N ALA A 67 25.66 17.24 -18.84
CA ALA A 67 25.92 16.08 -17.98
C ALA A 67 24.74 15.09 -17.86
N ILE A 68 23.54 15.43 -18.38
CA ILE A 68 22.32 14.61 -18.21
C ILE A 68 21.80 14.21 -19.59
N SER A 69 21.51 12.92 -19.80
CA SER A 69 20.93 12.47 -21.08
C SER A 69 19.50 13.00 -21.27
N PRO A 70 19.06 13.24 -22.52
CA PRO A 70 17.71 13.71 -22.84
C PRO A 70 16.61 12.87 -22.19
N GLY A 71 16.76 11.54 -22.18
CA GLY A 71 15.81 10.63 -21.54
C GLY A 71 15.73 10.79 -20.03
N GLN A 72 16.87 11.00 -19.36
CA GLN A 72 16.89 11.25 -17.90
C GLN A 72 16.23 12.59 -17.53
N LEU A 73 16.45 13.63 -18.32
CA LEU A 73 15.81 14.91 -18.12
C LEU A 73 14.29 14.79 -18.29
N MET A 74 13.81 14.09 -19.31
CA MET A 74 12.39 13.87 -19.53
C MET A 74 11.75 13.08 -18.39
N VAL A 75 12.39 12.01 -17.90
CA VAL A 75 11.93 11.24 -16.74
C VAL A 75 11.82 12.13 -15.51
N LYS A 76 12.81 13.00 -15.26
CA LYS A 76 12.77 13.97 -14.15
C LYS A 76 11.60 14.92 -14.28
N ILE A 77 11.40 15.55 -15.46
CA ILE A 77 10.29 16.48 -15.70
C ILE A 77 8.95 15.79 -15.48
N VAL A 78 8.76 14.58 -16.02
CA VAL A 78 7.51 13.81 -15.85
C VAL A 78 7.30 13.42 -14.38
N LYS A 79 8.37 13.05 -13.65
CA LYS A 79 8.29 12.79 -12.22
C LYS A 79 7.80 14.02 -11.46
N ASP A 80 8.43 15.16 -11.68
CA ASP A 80 8.11 16.42 -10.97
C ASP A 80 6.66 16.84 -11.27
N GLU A 81 6.20 16.71 -12.53
CA GLU A 81 4.81 16.99 -12.91
C GLU A 81 3.80 15.98 -12.30
N LEU A 82 4.15 14.69 -12.18
CA LEU A 82 3.32 13.71 -11.49
C LEU A 82 3.17 14.04 -10.01
N VAL A 83 4.27 14.44 -9.35
CA VAL A 83 4.25 14.86 -7.94
C VAL A 83 3.31 16.05 -7.77
N GLU A 84 3.41 17.07 -8.63
CA GLU A 84 2.56 18.27 -8.58
C GLU A 84 1.07 17.91 -8.83
N LEU A 85 0.80 17.06 -9.83
CA LEU A 85 -0.55 16.59 -10.14
C LEU A 85 -1.21 15.89 -8.96
N MET A 86 -0.44 15.14 -8.17
CA MET A 86 -0.90 14.41 -6.99
C MET A 86 -0.95 15.24 -5.71
N GLY A 87 -0.50 16.50 -5.72
CA GLY A 87 -0.64 17.41 -4.59
C GLY A 87 0.66 17.99 -4.05
N GLY A 88 1.81 17.64 -4.63
CA GLY A 88 3.13 18.17 -4.25
C GLY A 88 3.71 17.53 -3.01
N GLU A 89 3.12 17.77 -1.87
CA GLU A 89 3.60 17.33 -0.55
C GLU A 89 2.60 16.39 0.15
N GLU A 90 3.07 15.75 1.22
CA GLU A 90 2.22 14.97 2.13
C GLU A 90 1.16 15.87 2.77
N ALA A 91 -0.07 15.38 2.81
CA ALA A 91 -1.16 16.09 3.47
C ALA A 91 -1.27 15.70 4.94
N GLU A 92 -1.25 16.68 5.81
CA GLU A 92 -1.42 16.47 7.24
C GLU A 92 -2.79 15.88 7.58
N PHE A 93 -2.80 14.89 8.48
CA PHE A 93 -4.01 14.31 9.05
C PHE A 93 -4.29 14.95 10.41
N ASN A 94 -5.38 15.71 10.49
CA ASN A 94 -5.72 16.47 11.70
C ASN A 94 -6.27 15.56 12.80
N THR A 95 -5.50 15.39 13.86
CA THR A 95 -5.87 14.67 15.08
C THR A 95 -6.02 15.58 16.30
N THR A 96 -6.23 16.89 16.07
CA THR A 96 -6.43 17.86 17.15
C THR A 96 -7.87 17.82 17.63
N GLY A 97 -8.05 17.77 18.97
CA GLY A 97 -9.37 17.68 19.58
C GLY A 97 -9.37 16.73 20.77
N ASN A 98 -10.39 16.80 21.61
CA ASN A 98 -10.55 15.90 22.75
C ASN A 98 -12.03 15.50 22.95
N PRO A 99 -12.48 14.43 22.25
CA PRO A 99 -11.80 13.68 21.21
C PRO A 99 -11.74 14.41 19.87
N ALA A 100 -10.76 14.11 19.02
CA ALA A 100 -10.81 14.44 17.61
C ALA A 100 -11.82 13.54 16.90
N VAL A 101 -12.65 14.08 16.03
CA VAL A 101 -13.71 13.36 15.34
C VAL A 101 -13.37 13.20 13.86
N VAL A 102 -13.37 11.96 13.39
CA VAL A 102 -13.11 11.57 11.99
C VAL A 102 -14.38 10.95 11.42
N LEU A 103 -14.93 11.56 10.38
CA LEU A 103 -16.10 11.05 9.68
C LEU A 103 -15.67 10.34 8.40
N ILE A 104 -16.11 9.09 8.22
CA ILE A 104 -15.78 8.27 7.04
C ILE A 104 -16.99 8.25 6.12
N ALA A 105 -16.83 8.71 4.89
CA ALA A 105 -17.88 8.78 3.88
C ALA A 105 -17.48 8.08 2.58
N GLY A 106 -18.46 7.64 1.78
CA GLY A 106 -18.23 6.98 0.48
C GLY A 106 -19.31 5.98 0.10
N LEU A 107 -19.26 5.44 -1.11
CA LEU A 107 -20.24 4.47 -1.61
C LEU A 107 -20.12 3.11 -0.91
N GLN A 108 -21.14 2.27 -1.06
CA GLN A 108 -21.11 0.87 -0.63
C GLN A 108 -20.02 0.12 -1.39
N GLY A 109 -19.31 -0.75 -0.69
CA GLY A 109 -18.20 -1.53 -1.29
C GLY A 109 -16.90 -0.76 -1.51
N SER A 110 -16.85 0.55 -1.21
CA SER A 110 -15.59 1.32 -1.31
C SER A 110 -14.56 0.98 -0.23
N GLY A 111 -14.89 0.15 0.76
CA GLY A 111 -13.96 -0.28 1.80
C GLY A 111 -13.95 0.58 3.07
N LYS A 112 -14.98 1.39 3.33
CA LYS A 112 -15.08 2.27 4.51
C LYS A 112 -14.83 1.54 5.83
N THR A 113 -15.59 0.48 6.10
CA THR A 113 -15.52 -0.27 7.36
C THR A 113 -14.14 -0.89 7.57
N THR A 114 -13.56 -1.49 6.51
CA THR A 114 -12.18 -2.03 6.57
C THR A 114 -11.17 -0.91 6.79
N PHE A 115 -11.32 0.22 6.10
CA PHE A 115 -10.47 1.38 6.28
C PHE A 115 -10.58 1.96 7.71
N SER A 116 -11.80 2.04 8.28
CA SER A 116 -12.01 2.50 9.67
C SER A 116 -11.23 1.65 10.66
N GLY A 117 -11.23 0.32 10.50
CA GLY A 117 -10.41 -0.59 11.31
C GLY A 117 -8.90 -0.38 11.09
N LYS A 118 -8.44 -0.24 9.84
CA LYS A 118 -7.03 0.03 9.51
C LYS A 118 -6.57 1.37 10.09
N LEU A 119 -7.39 2.41 9.97
CA LEU A 119 -7.08 3.73 10.54
C LEU A 119 -6.97 3.69 12.05
N ALA A 120 -7.90 2.98 12.73
CA ALA A 120 -7.84 2.78 14.18
C ALA A 120 -6.56 2.04 14.61
N SER A 121 -6.18 0.98 13.88
CA SER A 121 -4.93 0.25 14.10
C SER A 121 -3.69 1.16 13.93
N TYR A 122 -3.65 1.92 12.84
CA TYR A 122 -2.57 2.87 12.55
C TYR A 122 -2.44 3.92 13.67
N LEU A 123 -3.55 4.53 14.07
CA LEU A 123 -3.57 5.57 15.11
C LEU A 123 -3.16 5.03 16.48
N LYS A 124 -3.60 3.82 16.83
CA LYS A 124 -3.21 3.15 18.06
C LYS A 124 -1.73 2.79 18.09
N ASN A 125 -1.27 2.06 17.06
CA ASN A 125 0.04 1.42 17.07
C ASN A 125 1.18 2.36 16.66
N GLN A 126 0.93 3.29 15.74
CA GLN A 126 1.97 4.17 15.20
C GLN A 126 1.90 5.60 15.74
N LYS A 127 0.72 6.07 16.16
CA LYS A 127 0.54 7.43 16.67
C LYS A 127 0.26 7.50 18.17
N GLY A 128 0.19 6.35 18.87
CA GLY A 128 -0.03 6.28 20.32
C GLY A 128 -1.38 6.86 20.75
N LYS A 129 -2.39 6.84 19.87
CA LYS A 129 -3.73 7.36 20.17
C LYS A 129 -4.63 6.28 20.76
N SER A 130 -5.72 6.70 21.41
CA SER A 130 -6.76 5.82 21.97
C SER A 130 -8.06 6.00 21.20
N PRO A 131 -8.24 5.29 20.06
CA PRO A 131 -9.42 5.47 19.23
C PRO A 131 -10.66 4.75 19.78
N LEU A 132 -11.85 5.26 19.41
CA LEU A 132 -13.15 4.61 19.50
C LEU A 132 -13.71 4.50 18.09
N LEU A 133 -14.06 3.28 17.66
CA LEU A 133 -14.79 3.03 16.44
C LEU A 133 -16.30 3.20 16.68
N VAL A 134 -17.03 3.78 15.74
CA VAL A 134 -18.48 4.00 15.84
C VAL A 134 -19.18 3.40 14.64
N ALA A 135 -20.09 2.46 14.90
CA ALA A 135 -20.92 1.81 13.88
C ALA A 135 -22.17 2.65 13.60
N ALA A 136 -22.09 3.57 12.63
CA ALA A 136 -23.18 4.40 12.21
C ALA A 136 -23.83 3.96 10.87
N ASP A 137 -23.51 2.76 10.35
CA ASP A 137 -24.22 2.12 9.23
C ASP A 137 -25.48 1.42 9.77
N ILE A 138 -26.55 2.19 9.92
CA ILE A 138 -27.84 1.73 10.49
C ILE A 138 -28.64 0.80 9.59
N TYR A 139 -28.26 0.70 8.31
CA TYR A 139 -29.02 -0.08 7.30
C TYR A 139 -28.49 -1.51 7.16
N ARG A 140 -27.27 -1.76 7.61
CA ARG A 140 -26.59 -3.05 7.40
C ARG A 140 -26.08 -3.65 8.72
N PRO A 141 -26.88 -4.53 9.37
CA PRO A 141 -26.45 -5.20 10.60
C PRO A 141 -25.09 -5.91 10.46
N ALA A 142 -24.83 -6.52 9.31
CA ALA A 142 -23.56 -7.17 9.03
C ALA A 142 -22.35 -6.21 9.03
N ALA A 143 -22.54 -4.92 8.71
CA ALA A 143 -21.46 -3.93 8.78
C ALA A 143 -21.10 -3.61 10.24
N ILE A 144 -22.10 -3.56 11.12
CA ILE A 144 -21.89 -3.41 12.58
C ILE A 144 -21.08 -4.59 13.10
N ASP A 145 -21.48 -5.82 12.77
CA ASP A 145 -20.78 -7.04 13.18
C ASP A 145 -19.34 -7.05 12.64
N GLN A 146 -19.15 -6.66 11.39
CA GLN A 146 -17.82 -6.56 10.78
C GLN A 146 -16.93 -5.56 11.55
N LEU A 147 -17.46 -4.38 11.89
CA LEU A 147 -16.70 -3.36 12.62
C LEU A 147 -16.35 -3.85 14.04
N MET A 148 -17.26 -4.59 14.70
CA MET A 148 -17.00 -5.20 16.00
C MET A 148 -15.88 -6.22 15.96
N VAL A 149 -15.90 -7.13 14.96
CA VAL A 149 -14.82 -8.11 14.76
C VAL A 149 -13.47 -7.42 14.50
N LEU A 150 -13.45 -6.37 13.67
CA LEU A 150 -12.25 -5.59 13.41
C LEU A 150 -11.74 -4.92 14.70
N GLY A 151 -12.64 -4.33 15.50
CA GLY A 151 -12.30 -3.71 16.78
C GLY A 151 -11.66 -4.72 17.75
N GLU A 152 -12.23 -5.93 17.87
CA GLU A 152 -11.70 -7.00 18.69
C GLU A 152 -10.30 -7.42 18.23
N GLN A 153 -10.11 -7.63 16.94
CA GLN A 153 -8.81 -8.03 16.37
C GLN A 153 -7.67 -7.05 16.67
N ILE A 154 -7.96 -5.75 16.70
CA ILE A 154 -6.96 -4.69 16.99
C ILE A 154 -6.99 -4.23 18.46
N GLY A 155 -7.89 -4.77 19.28
CA GLY A 155 -8.08 -4.36 20.66
C GLY A 155 -8.49 -2.89 20.80
N VAL A 156 -9.47 -2.44 19.98
CA VAL A 156 -10.05 -1.09 19.97
C VAL A 156 -11.53 -1.21 20.28
N ASP A 157 -12.05 -0.37 21.18
CA ASP A 157 -13.46 -0.36 21.52
C ASP A 157 -14.32 0.08 20.34
N VAL A 158 -15.49 -0.56 20.22
CA VAL A 158 -16.50 -0.21 19.20
C VAL A 158 -17.79 0.23 19.91
N TYR A 159 -18.29 1.38 19.56
CA TYR A 159 -19.60 1.87 19.98
C TYR A 159 -20.66 1.53 18.95
N SER A 160 -21.77 0.96 19.38
CA SER A 160 -22.91 0.63 18.52
C SER A 160 -24.24 0.68 19.27
N GLU A 161 -25.30 1.13 18.61
CA GLU A 161 -26.67 1.12 19.10
C GLU A 161 -27.55 0.42 18.07
N ARG A 162 -27.68 -0.91 18.15
CA ARG A 162 -28.32 -1.73 17.10
C ARG A 162 -29.78 -1.38 16.82
N GLU A 163 -30.53 -0.99 17.87
CA GLU A 163 -31.94 -0.65 17.79
C GLU A 163 -32.18 0.81 17.34
N ASN A 164 -31.17 1.65 17.47
CA ASN A 164 -31.24 3.04 17.07
C ASN A 164 -31.11 3.19 15.56
N LYS A 165 -32.07 3.87 14.92
CA LYS A 165 -32.13 4.13 13.49
C LYS A 165 -31.77 5.59 13.15
N ASP A 166 -31.19 6.32 14.10
CA ASP A 166 -30.74 7.70 13.91
C ASP A 166 -29.21 7.77 13.98
N ALA A 167 -28.55 7.83 12.84
CA ALA A 167 -27.09 7.91 12.73
C ALA A 167 -26.51 9.17 13.42
N VAL A 168 -27.28 10.26 13.46
CA VAL A 168 -26.87 11.51 14.14
C VAL A 168 -26.82 11.29 15.65
N SER A 169 -27.86 10.70 16.22
CA SER A 169 -27.92 10.37 17.65
C SER A 169 -26.80 9.41 18.05
N ILE A 170 -26.57 8.35 17.28
CA ILE A 170 -25.49 7.39 17.52
C ILE A 170 -24.12 8.10 17.56
N ALA A 171 -23.84 8.97 16.58
CA ALA A 171 -22.58 9.71 16.51
C ALA A 171 -22.38 10.65 17.70
N GLN A 172 -23.43 11.38 18.13
CA GLN A 172 -23.37 12.27 19.28
C GLN A 172 -23.16 11.51 20.59
N ASN A 173 -23.87 10.39 20.78
CA ASN A 173 -23.74 9.54 21.95
C ASN A 173 -22.36 8.89 22.03
N ALA A 174 -21.81 8.45 20.90
CA ALA A 174 -20.47 7.92 20.81
C ALA A 174 -19.39 8.94 21.25
N ILE A 175 -19.56 10.22 20.91
CA ILE A 175 -18.64 11.28 21.38
C ILE A 175 -18.73 11.47 22.90
N LYS A 176 -19.93 11.38 23.49
CA LYS A 176 -20.09 11.42 24.94
C LYS A 176 -19.41 10.22 25.60
N GLU A 177 -19.60 9.04 25.04
CA GLU A 177 -18.95 7.79 25.49
C GLU A 177 -17.43 7.87 25.37
N ALA A 178 -16.91 8.41 24.25
CA ALA A 178 -15.48 8.60 24.07
C ALA A 178 -14.87 9.49 25.17
N LYS A 179 -15.56 10.57 25.55
CA LYS A 179 -15.13 11.47 26.65
C LYS A 179 -15.12 10.74 27.98
N SER A 180 -16.17 9.97 28.28
CA SER A 180 -16.28 9.22 29.54
C SER A 180 -15.19 8.15 29.69
N LYS A 181 -14.77 7.54 28.58
CA LYS A 181 -13.73 6.50 28.52
C LYS A 181 -12.32 7.04 28.20
N ASN A 182 -12.11 8.36 28.23
CA ASN A 182 -10.84 9.01 27.91
C ASN A 182 -10.28 8.58 26.54
N LYS A 183 -11.16 8.37 25.54
CA LYS A 183 -10.74 8.16 24.15
C LYS A 183 -10.45 9.52 23.51
N ASN A 184 -9.33 9.61 22.80
CA ASN A 184 -8.89 10.88 22.22
C ASN A 184 -9.19 11.02 20.71
N ILE A 185 -9.65 9.95 20.07
CA ILE A 185 -10.13 9.96 18.67
C ILE A 185 -11.40 9.14 18.56
N VAL A 186 -12.37 9.63 17.77
CA VAL A 186 -13.61 8.94 17.41
C VAL A 186 -13.64 8.80 15.89
N ILE A 187 -13.78 7.57 15.39
CA ILE A 187 -13.88 7.25 13.96
C ILE A 187 -15.29 6.77 13.67
N ILE A 188 -16.05 7.56 12.92
CA ILE A 188 -17.48 7.29 12.61
C ILE A 188 -17.55 6.63 11.24
N ASP A 189 -17.85 5.32 11.21
CA ASP A 189 -18.09 4.55 9.98
C ASP A 189 -19.56 4.72 9.57
N THR A 190 -19.81 5.47 8.48
CA THR A 190 -21.17 5.76 8.02
C THR A 190 -21.67 4.75 7.00
N ALA A 191 -22.99 4.73 6.81
CA ALA A 191 -23.62 3.97 5.75
C ALA A 191 -23.08 4.35 4.36
N GLY A 192 -23.14 3.40 3.44
CA GLY A 192 -22.91 3.64 2.02
C GLY A 192 -24.00 2.95 1.21
N ARG A 193 -24.43 3.58 0.14
CA ARG A 193 -25.35 2.99 -0.84
C ARG A 193 -24.65 2.69 -2.15
N LEU A 194 -25.26 1.89 -3.01
CA LEU A 194 -24.69 1.49 -4.30
C LEU A 194 -24.55 2.67 -5.28
N ALA A 195 -25.40 3.67 -5.13
CA ALA A 195 -25.37 4.89 -5.94
C ALA A 195 -25.54 6.12 -5.04
N ILE A 196 -25.16 7.27 -5.57
CA ILE A 196 -25.39 8.56 -4.92
C ILE A 196 -26.89 8.83 -4.95
N ASP A 197 -27.51 8.99 -3.78
CA ASP A 197 -28.88 9.43 -3.64
C ASP A 197 -28.98 10.55 -2.60
N GLU A 198 -30.03 11.37 -2.71
CA GLU A 198 -30.19 12.54 -1.87
C GLU A 198 -30.43 12.20 -0.39
N ALA A 199 -31.10 11.08 -0.09
CA ALA A 199 -31.33 10.65 1.29
C ALA A 199 -30.05 10.30 2.01
N MET A 200 -29.15 9.53 1.35
CA MET A 200 -27.82 9.21 1.89
C MET A 200 -26.96 10.47 2.09
N MET A 201 -26.95 11.33 1.09
CA MET A 201 -26.15 12.57 1.15
C MET A 201 -26.64 13.50 2.27
N ALA A 202 -27.95 13.58 2.46
CA ALA A 202 -28.56 14.34 3.57
C ALA A 202 -28.20 13.73 4.92
N GLU A 203 -28.26 12.41 5.08
CA GLU A 203 -27.90 11.72 6.32
C GLU A 203 -26.46 12.02 6.74
N VAL A 204 -25.49 11.81 5.82
CA VAL A 204 -24.08 12.07 6.12
C VAL A 204 -23.82 13.56 6.39
N ALA A 205 -24.52 14.47 5.67
CA ALA A 205 -24.44 15.89 5.92
C ALA A 205 -25.01 16.27 7.31
N ASN A 206 -26.11 15.66 7.74
CA ASN A 206 -26.69 15.87 9.06
C ASN A 206 -25.73 15.36 10.18
N VAL A 207 -25.11 14.21 9.98
CA VAL A 207 -24.07 13.73 10.91
C VAL A 207 -22.92 14.73 10.97
N LYS A 208 -22.40 15.19 9.82
CA LYS A 208 -21.34 16.22 9.77
C LYS A 208 -21.69 17.46 10.59
N GLU A 209 -22.88 18.04 10.35
CA GLU A 209 -23.32 19.24 11.07
C GLU A 209 -23.45 19.02 12.59
N ALA A 210 -23.92 17.83 12.99
CA ALA A 210 -24.15 17.51 14.40
C ALA A 210 -22.87 17.27 15.20
N VAL A 211 -21.83 16.67 14.57
CA VAL A 211 -20.60 16.30 15.26
C VAL A 211 -19.40 17.21 14.93
N LYS A 212 -19.52 18.06 13.91
CA LYS A 212 -18.46 18.99 13.45
C LYS A 212 -17.10 18.34 13.41
N PRO A 213 -16.89 17.35 12.53
CA PRO A 213 -15.68 16.53 12.53
C PRO A 213 -14.43 17.35 12.21
N ASN A 214 -13.30 16.97 12.81
CA ASN A 214 -11.99 17.54 12.51
C ASN A 214 -11.50 17.08 11.14
N GLU A 215 -11.91 15.87 10.74
CA GLU A 215 -11.60 15.27 9.44
C GLU A 215 -12.83 14.61 8.84
N ILE A 216 -13.01 14.81 7.54
CA ILE A 216 -13.97 14.07 6.73
C ILE A 216 -13.17 13.37 5.65
N LEU A 217 -13.11 12.05 5.72
CA LEU A 217 -12.37 11.23 4.77
C LEU A 217 -13.31 10.56 3.78
N PHE A 218 -13.17 10.93 2.52
CA PHE A 218 -13.90 10.29 1.43
C PHE A 218 -13.16 9.05 0.97
N VAL A 219 -13.77 7.88 1.18
CA VAL A 219 -13.22 6.57 0.83
C VAL A 219 -13.73 6.12 -0.51
N VAL A 220 -12.83 5.88 -1.44
CA VAL A 220 -13.17 5.50 -2.81
C VAL A 220 -12.34 4.31 -3.28
N ASP A 221 -12.99 3.43 -4.05
CA ASP A 221 -12.37 2.28 -4.70
C ASP A 221 -11.57 2.75 -5.93
N SER A 222 -10.26 2.57 -5.93
CA SER A 222 -9.39 3.00 -7.03
C SER A 222 -9.64 2.23 -8.33
N MET A 223 -10.23 1.04 -8.24
CA MET A 223 -10.52 0.19 -9.42
C MET A 223 -11.69 0.73 -10.26
N THR A 224 -12.51 1.63 -9.74
CA THR A 224 -13.67 2.19 -10.45
C THR A 224 -13.30 3.28 -11.48
N GLY A 225 -12.03 3.61 -11.61
CA GLY A 225 -11.52 4.51 -12.65
C GLY A 225 -12.20 5.89 -12.62
N GLN A 226 -12.78 6.32 -13.77
CA GLN A 226 -13.42 7.63 -13.88
C GLN A 226 -14.67 7.80 -13.01
N ASP A 227 -15.37 6.71 -12.66
CA ASP A 227 -16.53 6.78 -11.75
C ASP A 227 -16.09 7.19 -10.34
N ALA A 228 -14.90 6.81 -9.90
CA ALA A 228 -14.32 7.30 -8.65
C ALA A 228 -14.21 8.84 -8.64
N VAL A 229 -13.80 9.43 -9.75
CA VAL A 229 -13.66 10.89 -9.91
C VAL A 229 -15.03 11.60 -9.85
N ASN A 230 -16.02 11.08 -10.57
CA ASN A 230 -17.36 11.63 -10.59
C ASN A 230 -18.02 11.55 -9.20
N THR A 231 -17.84 10.42 -8.53
CA THR A 231 -18.33 10.22 -7.16
C THR A 231 -17.65 11.19 -6.19
N ALA A 232 -16.33 11.34 -6.28
CA ALA A 232 -15.58 12.27 -5.43
C ALA A 232 -16.08 13.72 -5.60
N LYS A 233 -16.39 14.13 -6.83
CA LYS A 233 -16.93 15.47 -7.11
C LYS A 233 -18.27 15.68 -6.41
N ALA A 234 -19.22 14.77 -6.57
CA ALA A 234 -20.55 14.89 -5.95
C ALA A 234 -20.49 14.91 -4.41
N PHE A 235 -19.64 14.05 -3.82
CA PHE A 235 -19.43 14.06 -2.36
C PHE A 235 -18.76 15.34 -1.89
N ASN A 236 -17.79 15.89 -2.65
CA ASN A 236 -17.11 17.13 -2.30
C ASN A 236 -18.05 18.33 -2.31
N GLU A 237 -18.92 18.42 -3.31
CA GLU A 237 -19.92 19.50 -3.42
C GLU A 237 -20.88 19.54 -2.21
N ARG A 238 -21.20 18.37 -1.62
CA ARG A 238 -22.13 18.27 -0.49
C ARG A 238 -21.45 18.32 0.88
N LEU A 239 -20.32 17.62 1.02
CA LEU A 239 -19.66 17.42 2.30
C LEU A 239 -18.45 18.30 2.52
N ASP A 240 -17.86 18.87 1.45
CA ASP A 240 -16.59 19.59 1.53
C ASP A 240 -15.56 18.79 2.36
N PHE A 241 -15.32 17.54 1.98
CA PHE A 241 -14.45 16.64 2.72
C PHE A 241 -12.99 17.15 2.77
N THR A 242 -12.23 16.75 3.80
CA THR A 242 -10.88 17.24 4.05
C THR A 242 -9.79 16.42 3.35
N GLY A 243 -10.12 15.20 2.96
CA GLY A 243 -9.16 14.33 2.28
C GLY A 243 -9.79 13.09 1.65
N VAL A 244 -9.05 12.48 0.76
CA VAL A 244 -9.42 11.27 0.01
C VAL A 244 -8.61 10.09 0.50
N VAL A 245 -9.24 8.93 0.54
CA VAL A 245 -8.62 7.62 0.80
C VAL A 245 -8.84 6.73 -0.41
N LEU A 246 -7.77 6.24 -0.99
CA LEU A 246 -7.82 5.28 -2.09
C LEU A 246 -7.72 3.86 -1.53
N THR A 247 -8.72 3.04 -1.79
CA THR A 247 -8.75 1.63 -1.40
C THR A 247 -8.54 0.71 -2.60
N LYS A 248 -8.26 -0.57 -2.34
CA LYS A 248 -8.07 -1.63 -3.34
C LYS A 248 -6.98 -1.31 -4.37
N LEU A 249 -5.97 -0.57 -3.96
CA LEU A 249 -4.91 -0.12 -4.84
C LEU A 249 -4.05 -1.28 -5.37
N ASP A 250 -4.05 -2.43 -4.69
CA ASP A 250 -3.44 -3.69 -5.12
C ASP A 250 -4.08 -4.27 -6.38
N GLY A 251 -5.38 -4.08 -6.57
CA GLY A 251 -6.14 -4.47 -7.77
C GLY A 251 -6.07 -3.43 -8.89
N ASP A 252 -5.69 -2.19 -8.60
CA ASP A 252 -5.60 -1.13 -9.59
C ASP A 252 -4.30 -1.22 -10.41
N THR A 253 -4.42 -1.69 -11.63
CA THR A 253 -3.30 -1.74 -12.59
C THR A 253 -3.16 -0.48 -13.43
N ARG A 254 -4.16 0.41 -13.43
CA ARG A 254 -4.25 1.60 -14.29
C ARG A 254 -3.77 2.86 -13.58
N GLY A 255 -4.25 3.12 -12.36
CA GLY A 255 -3.83 4.25 -11.52
C GLY A 255 -4.42 5.60 -11.86
N GLY A 256 -5.32 5.67 -12.82
CA GLY A 256 -5.89 6.93 -13.29
C GLY A 256 -6.76 7.66 -12.27
N ALA A 257 -7.42 6.91 -11.38
CA ALA A 257 -8.22 7.50 -10.31
C ALA A 257 -7.37 8.39 -9.39
N ALA A 258 -6.20 7.89 -8.94
CA ALA A 258 -5.28 8.64 -8.08
C ALA A 258 -4.84 9.97 -8.71
N LEU A 259 -4.54 9.95 -10.02
CA LEU A 259 -4.10 11.13 -10.76
C LEU A 259 -5.24 12.13 -11.01
N SER A 260 -6.47 11.63 -11.19
CA SER A 260 -7.60 12.45 -11.61
C SER A 260 -8.37 13.06 -10.44
N ILE A 261 -8.48 12.35 -9.29
CA ILE A 261 -9.30 12.78 -8.16
C ILE A 261 -8.77 14.10 -7.58
N LYS A 262 -7.46 14.14 -7.23
CA LYS A 262 -6.86 15.35 -6.64
C LYS A 262 -7.07 16.58 -7.54
N TYR A 263 -6.85 16.42 -8.85
CA TYR A 263 -7.05 17.50 -9.82
C TYR A 263 -8.50 17.97 -9.85
N THR A 264 -9.47 17.04 -9.82
CA THR A 264 -10.89 17.35 -9.98
C THR A 264 -11.49 17.99 -8.73
N VAL A 265 -11.23 17.45 -7.54
CA VAL A 265 -11.85 17.92 -6.30
C VAL A 265 -10.99 18.89 -5.50
N GLN A 266 -9.76 19.12 -5.89
CA GLN A 266 -8.79 19.99 -5.22
C GLN A 266 -8.58 19.65 -3.72
N LYS A 267 -8.86 18.39 -3.34
CA LYS A 267 -8.64 17.87 -1.99
C LYS A 267 -7.49 16.88 -2.00
N PRO A 268 -6.65 16.85 -0.94
CA PRO A 268 -5.50 15.95 -0.90
C PRO A 268 -5.90 14.49 -0.76
N ILE A 269 -5.12 13.59 -1.35
CA ILE A 269 -5.14 12.19 -0.98
C ILE A 269 -4.31 12.06 0.30
N LYS A 270 -4.88 11.48 1.37
CA LYS A 270 -4.22 11.34 2.67
C LYS A 270 -3.72 9.93 2.92
N PHE A 271 -4.48 8.93 2.48
CA PHE A 271 -4.16 7.53 2.72
C PHE A 271 -4.39 6.67 1.49
N VAL A 272 -3.64 5.58 1.43
CA VAL A 272 -3.85 4.47 0.51
C VAL A 272 -3.98 3.17 1.29
N SER A 273 -4.91 2.33 0.86
CA SER A 273 -5.20 1.05 1.50
C SER A 273 -5.17 -0.07 0.46
N SER A 274 -4.35 -1.07 0.70
CA SER A 274 -4.18 -2.23 -0.18
C SER A 274 -4.57 -3.50 0.55
N GLY A 275 -5.20 -4.45 -0.16
CA GLY A 275 -5.58 -5.74 0.42
C GLY A 275 -6.48 -5.65 1.66
N GLU A 276 -6.70 -6.79 2.31
CA GLU A 276 -7.65 -6.92 3.44
C GLU A 276 -6.97 -6.86 4.82
N LYS A 277 -5.65 -7.04 4.91
CA LYS A 277 -4.92 -7.06 6.17
C LYS A 277 -4.95 -5.68 6.85
N LEU A 278 -5.08 -5.67 8.18
CA LEU A 278 -5.22 -4.44 8.98
C LEU A 278 -3.95 -3.57 9.05
N ASP A 279 -2.82 -4.11 8.70
CA ASP A 279 -1.50 -3.45 8.67
C ASP A 279 -1.15 -2.83 7.31
N THR A 280 -2.05 -2.94 6.31
CA THR A 280 -1.83 -2.44 4.96
C THR A 280 -2.46 -1.08 4.70
N LEU A 281 -2.23 -0.14 5.59
CA LEU A 281 -2.56 1.28 5.44
C LEU A 281 -1.27 2.08 5.35
N ASP A 282 -1.11 2.81 4.27
CA ASP A 282 0.04 3.71 4.08
C ASP A 282 -0.45 5.17 3.96
N VAL A 283 0.33 6.11 4.49
CA VAL A 283 0.15 7.53 4.20
C VAL A 283 0.48 7.78 2.74
N PHE A 284 -0.25 8.68 2.09
CA PHE A 284 -0.03 9.01 0.69
C PHE A 284 1.11 10.01 0.53
N TYR A 285 2.21 9.57 -0.07
CA TYR A 285 3.35 10.41 -0.41
C TYR A 285 3.40 10.63 -1.93
N PRO A 286 3.07 11.82 -2.46
CA PRO A 286 3.07 12.09 -3.90
C PRO A 286 4.38 11.70 -4.59
N GLU A 287 5.52 12.00 -3.98
CA GLU A 287 6.83 11.69 -4.55
C GLU A 287 7.09 10.19 -4.67
N ARG A 288 6.78 9.40 -3.62
CA ARG A 288 6.92 7.93 -3.64
C ARG A 288 6.00 7.29 -4.67
N MET A 289 4.79 7.84 -4.79
CA MET A 289 3.80 7.37 -5.77
C MET A 289 4.25 7.65 -7.20
N ALA A 290 4.79 8.84 -7.48
CA ALA A 290 5.38 9.17 -8.78
C ALA A 290 6.54 8.24 -9.14
N GLN A 291 7.41 7.91 -8.17
CA GLN A 291 8.50 6.96 -8.36
C GLN A 291 7.98 5.55 -8.71
N ARG A 292 6.93 5.07 -8.03
CA ARG A 292 6.29 3.78 -8.33
C ARG A 292 5.69 3.76 -9.75
N ILE A 293 4.97 4.82 -10.13
CA ILE A 293 4.39 4.97 -11.48
C ILE A 293 5.47 4.93 -12.57
N LEU A 294 6.65 5.49 -12.30
CA LEU A 294 7.77 5.51 -13.24
C LEU A 294 8.66 4.26 -13.19
N GLY A 295 8.29 3.24 -12.41
CA GLY A 295 9.08 2.01 -12.28
C GLY A 295 10.42 2.20 -11.55
N MET A 296 10.60 3.33 -10.87
CA MET A 296 11.82 3.64 -10.10
C MET A 296 11.87 2.94 -8.74
N GLY A 297 10.80 2.22 -8.36
CA GLY A 297 10.65 1.59 -7.06
C GLY A 297 10.29 2.58 -5.96
N ASP A 298 10.26 2.07 -4.72
CA ASP A 298 10.00 2.87 -3.51
C ASP A 298 10.84 2.32 -2.35
N ILE A 299 12.13 2.56 -2.44
CA ILE A 299 13.09 2.06 -1.45
C ILE A 299 12.80 2.66 -0.07
N THR A 300 12.34 3.90 0.01
CA THR A 300 12.06 4.57 1.29
C THR A 300 10.96 3.84 2.07
N THR A 301 9.82 3.56 1.43
CA THR A 301 8.74 2.78 2.08
C THR A 301 9.20 1.36 2.44
N LEU A 302 10.01 0.73 1.59
CA LEU A 302 10.54 -0.61 1.88
C LEU A 302 11.43 -0.59 3.14
N VAL A 303 12.31 0.40 3.26
CA VAL A 303 13.18 0.57 4.43
C VAL A 303 12.37 0.89 5.68
N GLU A 304 11.39 1.79 5.60
CA GLU A 304 10.51 2.12 6.73
C GLU A 304 9.72 0.89 7.22
N LYS A 305 9.15 0.10 6.30
CA LYS A 305 8.45 -1.16 6.66
C LYS A 305 9.40 -2.18 7.27
N ALA A 306 10.63 -2.28 6.74
CA ALA A 306 11.65 -3.14 7.33
C ALA A 306 12.01 -2.69 8.75
N GLN A 307 12.24 -1.40 8.97
CA GLN A 307 12.59 -0.85 10.28
C GLN A 307 11.46 -1.00 11.31
N ALA A 308 10.20 -0.82 10.91
CA ALA A 308 9.05 -0.99 11.79
C ALA A 308 8.87 -2.43 12.31
N GLN A 309 9.35 -3.42 11.54
CA GLN A 309 9.29 -4.84 11.90
C GLN A 309 10.64 -5.39 12.42
N PHE A 310 11.65 -4.52 12.51
CA PHE A 310 13.01 -4.92 12.84
C PHE A 310 13.16 -5.11 14.34
N ASP A 311 13.31 -6.37 14.76
CA ASP A 311 13.71 -6.73 16.11
C ASP A 311 15.24 -6.80 16.19
N GLU A 312 15.84 -5.79 16.79
CA GLU A 312 17.31 -5.66 16.87
C GLU A 312 17.95 -6.85 17.60
N GLU A 313 17.28 -7.44 18.61
CA GLU A 313 17.81 -8.60 19.32
C GLU A 313 17.78 -9.86 18.45
N GLN A 314 16.68 -10.07 17.71
CA GLN A 314 16.58 -11.19 16.78
C GLN A 314 17.57 -11.07 15.64
N ALA A 315 17.76 -9.87 15.10
CA ALA A 315 18.78 -9.63 14.07
C ALA A 315 20.20 -9.92 14.54
N LYS A 316 20.56 -9.48 15.75
CA LYS A 316 21.87 -9.78 16.35
C LYS A 316 22.08 -11.29 16.61
N LYS A 317 21.01 -11.99 17.02
CA LYS A 317 21.05 -13.45 17.20
C LYS A 317 21.25 -14.17 15.87
N LEU A 318 20.51 -13.75 14.85
CA LEU A 318 20.60 -14.30 13.50
C LEU A 318 21.99 -14.07 12.88
N GLU A 319 22.54 -12.85 12.98
CA GLU A 319 23.89 -12.52 12.50
C GLU A 319 24.94 -13.43 13.15
N LYS A 320 24.85 -13.64 14.48
CA LYS A 320 25.74 -14.56 15.20
C LYS A 320 25.62 -16.01 14.68
N LYS A 321 24.41 -16.50 14.41
CA LYS A 321 24.18 -17.84 13.87
C LYS A 321 24.72 -17.97 12.43
N ILE A 322 24.50 -16.97 11.58
CA ILE A 322 25.03 -16.96 10.22
C ILE A 322 26.57 -16.96 10.24
N ARG A 323 27.21 -16.13 11.07
CA ARG A 323 28.68 -16.11 11.23
C ARG A 323 29.23 -17.46 11.71
N LYS A 324 28.48 -18.17 12.55
CA LYS A 324 28.86 -19.51 13.04
C LYS A 324 28.47 -20.65 12.07
N ASN A 325 27.91 -20.35 10.91
CA ASN A 325 27.32 -21.32 9.97
C ASN A 325 26.25 -22.24 10.61
N GLN A 326 25.47 -21.70 11.55
CA GLN A 326 24.44 -22.42 12.31
C GLN A 326 23.01 -22.04 11.88
N PHE A 327 22.85 -21.53 10.64
CA PHE A 327 21.52 -21.19 10.10
C PHE A 327 20.72 -22.47 9.88
N ASP A 328 19.51 -22.52 10.50
CA ASP A 328 18.65 -23.69 10.54
C ASP A 328 17.23 -23.40 9.94
N PHE A 329 16.36 -24.42 9.91
CA PHE A 329 14.99 -24.26 9.39
C PHE A 329 14.10 -23.41 10.28
N GLN A 330 14.36 -23.33 11.59
CA GLN A 330 13.60 -22.44 12.45
C GLN A 330 13.93 -20.97 12.15
N ASP A 331 15.23 -20.67 11.97
CA ASP A 331 15.65 -19.33 11.57
C ASP A 331 15.04 -18.91 10.23
N PHE A 332 14.97 -19.86 9.27
CA PHE A 332 14.34 -19.61 7.98
C PHE A 332 12.83 -19.33 8.12
N LEU A 333 12.13 -20.10 8.94
CA LEU A 333 10.72 -19.89 9.22
C LEU A 333 10.45 -18.54 9.88
N ASP A 334 11.27 -18.17 10.87
CA ASP A 334 11.16 -16.90 11.57
C ASP A 334 11.38 -15.72 10.60
N GLN A 335 12.37 -15.81 9.69
CA GLN A 335 12.58 -14.81 8.64
C GLN A 335 11.40 -14.72 7.68
N LEU A 336 10.86 -15.87 7.27
CA LEU A 336 9.68 -15.92 6.39
C LEU A 336 8.47 -15.24 7.04
N GLN A 337 8.27 -15.46 8.34
CA GLN A 337 7.19 -14.82 9.10
C GLN A 337 7.40 -13.31 9.25
N GLN A 338 8.64 -12.86 9.45
CA GLN A 338 8.96 -11.42 9.47
C GLN A 338 8.65 -10.75 8.13
N ILE A 339 9.06 -11.36 7.02
CA ILE A 339 8.75 -10.85 5.68
C ILE A 339 7.22 -10.78 5.46
N LYS A 340 6.48 -11.80 5.88
CA LYS A 340 5.00 -11.80 5.80
C LYS A 340 4.35 -10.68 6.61
N LYS A 341 4.93 -10.30 7.76
CA LYS A 341 4.46 -9.17 8.57
C LYS A 341 4.68 -7.81 7.89
N MET A 342 5.67 -7.69 7.01
CA MET A 342 5.93 -6.46 6.24
C MET A 342 4.87 -6.20 5.14
N GLY A 343 4.01 -7.17 4.84
CA GLY A 343 2.96 -7.08 3.84
C GLY A 343 3.07 -8.15 2.74
N ASN A 344 2.38 -7.92 1.62
CA ASN A 344 2.44 -8.83 0.47
C ASN A 344 3.83 -8.80 -0.17
N ILE A 345 4.46 -9.97 -0.32
CA ILE A 345 5.82 -10.09 -0.86
C ILE A 345 5.93 -9.55 -2.28
N LYS A 346 4.90 -9.74 -3.10
CA LYS A 346 4.85 -9.20 -4.47
C LYS A 346 4.91 -7.67 -4.47
N ASP A 347 4.22 -7.04 -3.53
CA ASP A 347 4.25 -5.57 -3.38
C ASP A 347 5.62 -5.10 -2.88
N LEU A 348 6.21 -5.78 -1.90
CA LEU A 348 7.56 -5.48 -1.40
C LEU A 348 8.63 -5.59 -2.48
N MET A 349 8.58 -6.65 -3.28
CA MET A 349 9.50 -6.82 -4.41
C MET A 349 9.28 -5.77 -5.50
N GLY A 350 8.03 -5.34 -5.72
CA GLY A 350 7.71 -4.23 -6.62
C GLY A 350 8.29 -2.88 -6.19
N MET A 351 8.64 -2.72 -4.91
CA MET A 351 9.31 -1.52 -4.39
C MET A 351 10.81 -1.48 -4.72
N ILE A 352 11.41 -2.60 -5.15
CA ILE A 352 12.81 -2.67 -5.53
C ILE A 352 12.97 -2.26 -7.01
N PRO A 353 13.81 -1.26 -7.33
CA PRO A 353 14.02 -0.81 -8.70
C PRO A 353 14.45 -1.95 -9.63
N GLY A 354 13.79 -2.08 -10.76
CA GLY A 354 14.13 -3.07 -11.80
C GLY A 354 13.65 -4.50 -11.54
N MET A 355 13.17 -4.84 -10.35
CA MET A 355 12.68 -6.18 -10.05
C MET A 355 11.22 -6.41 -10.48
N GLY A 356 10.42 -5.37 -10.70
CA GLY A 356 9.02 -5.48 -11.07
C GLY A 356 8.78 -6.33 -12.34
N LYS A 357 9.75 -6.39 -13.27
CA LYS A 357 9.68 -7.24 -14.48
C LYS A 357 10.05 -8.69 -14.21
N ALA A 358 11.04 -8.92 -13.37
CA ALA A 358 11.49 -10.28 -13.04
C ALA A 358 10.45 -11.09 -12.27
N ILE A 359 9.48 -10.42 -11.62
CA ILE A 359 8.44 -11.03 -10.79
C ILE A 359 7.20 -11.41 -11.61
N LYS A 360 6.98 -10.82 -12.80
CA LYS A 360 5.79 -11.13 -13.61
C LYS A 360 5.69 -12.60 -14.01
N ASP A 361 6.83 -13.22 -14.25
CA ASP A 361 6.92 -14.61 -14.72
C ASP A 361 7.12 -15.62 -13.58
N VAL A 362 7.23 -15.15 -12.33
CA VAL A 362 7.38 -16.03 -11.16
C VAL A 362 6.10 -15.97 -10.34
N ASP A 363 5.42 -17.09 -10.24
CA ASP A 363 4.25 -17.24 -9.35
C ASP A 363 4.71 -17.23 -7.88
N ILE A 364 5.00 -16.04 -7.36
CA ILE A 364 5.25 -15.81 -5.94
C ILE A 364 3.89 -15.57 -5.28
N SER A 365 3.06 -16.60 -5.26
CA SER A 365 1.80 -16.56 -4.52
C SER A 365 2.07 -16.76 -3.03
N ASP A 366 1.22 -16.19 -2.18
CA ASP A 366 1.21 -16.50 -0.74
C ASP A 366 1.09 -18.02 -0.48
N ASP A 367 0.55 -18.76 -1.45
CA ASP A 367 0.40 -20.22 -1.39
C ASP A 367 1.73 -20.97 -1.55
N ALA A 368 2.70 -20.43 -2.28
CA ALA A 368 4.05 -21.03 -2.36
C ALA A 368 4.73 -21.03 -0.97
N PHE A 369 4.58 -19.94 -0.23
CA PHE A 369 5.11 -19.84 1.13
C PHE A 369 4.35 -20.70 2.14
N LYS A 370 3.02 -20.86 1.99
CA LYS A 370 2.25 -21.81 2.79
C LYS A 370 2.77 -23.23 2.64
N GLY A 371 3.17 -23.61 1.42
CA GLY A 371 3.78 -24.92 1.15
C GLY A 371 5.08 -25.13 1.91
N VAL A 372 5.96 -24.15 1.89
CA VAL A 372 7.24 -24.18 2.63
C VAL A 372 7.01 -24.21 4.14
N GLU A 373 6.10 -23.37 4.66
CA GLU A 373 5.72 -23.38 6.08
C GLU A 373 5.17 -24.74 6.52
N ALA A 374 4.29 -25.36 5.70
CA ALA A 374 3.74 -26.68 5.99
C ALA A 374 4.85 -27.75 6.08
N ILE A 375 5.84 -27.70 5.17
CA ILE A 375 7.01 -28.59 5.20
C ILE A 375 7.79 -28.41 6.49
N ILE A 376 8.15 -27.17 6.87
CA ILE A 376 8.93 -26.90 8.09
C ILE A 376 8.12 -27.24 9.35
N ASN A 377 6.84 -26.91 9.37
CA ASN A 377 5.96 -27.22 10.51
C ASN A 377 5.74 -28.72 10.71
N SER A 378 5.90 -29.52 9.66
CA SER A 378 5.87 -30.99 9.73
C SER A 378 7.17 -31.64 10.22
N MET A 379 8.23 -30.85 10.39
CA MET A 379 9.48 -31.28 11.02
C MET A 379 9.37 -31.23 12.55
N THR A 380 10.06 -32.13 13.23
CA THR A 380 10.23 -32.07 14.69
C THR A 380 11.13 -30.87 15.05
N PRO A 381 11.08 -30.34 16.30
CA PRO A 381 12.02 -29.29 16.75
C PRO A 381 13.47 -29.65 16.53
N TYR A 382 13.84 -30.94 16.75
CA TYR A 382 15.20 -31.41 16.52
C TYR A 382 15.60 -31.35 15.03
N GLU A 383 14.70 -31.71 14.11
CA GLU A 383 14.95 -31.68 12.67
C GLU A 383 15.05 -30.25 12.15
N ARG A 384 14.26 -29.31 12.73
CA ARG A 384 14.36 -27.88 12.38
C ARG A 384 15.71 -27.31 12.77
N ALA A 385 16.21 -27.65 13.95
CA ALA A 385 17.52 -27.18 14.44
C ALA A 385 18.71 -27.90 13.79
N ASN A 386 18.49 -29.09 13.22
CA ASN A 386 19.56 -29.93 12.65
C ASN A 386 19.24 -30.35 11.20
N PRO A 387 19.34 -29.47 10.22
CA PRO A 387 19.00 -29.76 8.82
C PRO A 387 19.68 -31.00 8.24
N ASP A 388 20.92 -31.23 8.64
CA ASP A 388 21.74 -32.33 8.14
C ASP A 388 21.28 -33.71 8.67
N SER A 389 20.38 -33.74 9.66
CA SER A 389 19.84 -34.99 10.23
C SER A 389 18.69 -35.60 9.43
N ILE A 390 18.20 -34.91 8.38
CA ILE A 390 16.99 -35.31 7.64
C ILE A 390 17.30 -36.40 6.61
N THR A 391 17.08 -37.66 6.98
CA THR A 391 17.22 -38.84 6.13
C THR A 391 16.06 -38.98 5.12
N PRO A 392 16.20 -39.81 4.06
CA PRO A 392 15.11 -40.08 3.10
C PRO A 392 13.80 -40.55 3.75
N GLY A 393 13.86 -41.37 4.79
CA GLY A 393 12.67 -41.82 5.52
C GLY A 393 11.96 -40.68 6.24
N ARG A 394 12.71 -39.73 6.82
CA ARG A 394 12.16 -38.53 7.44
C ARG A 394 11.54 -37.60 6.42
N ARG A 395 12.14 -37.43 5.22
CA ARG A 395 11.55 -36.64 4.13
C ARG A 395 10.18 -37.18 3.71
N ASN A 396 10.01 -38.49 3.61
CA ASN A 396 8.71 -39.11 3.32
C ASN A 396 7.66 -38.80 4.39
N ARG A 397 8.03 -38.84 5.68
CA ARG A 397 7.14 -38.53 6.78
C ARG A 397 6.76 -37.05 6.76
N ILE A 398 7.74 -36.15 6.53
CA ILE A 398 7.54 -34.69 6.41
C ILE A 398 6.61 -34.38 5.24
N ALA A 399 6.79 -35.01 4.07
CA ALA A 399 5.95 -34.86 2.91
C ALA A 399 4.49 -35.21 3.21
N LYS A 400 4.26 -36.36 3.85
CA LYS A 400 2.90 -36.79 4.28
C LYS A 400 2.28 -35.81 5.27
N GLY A 401 3.04 -35.35 6.28
CA GLY A 401 2.57 -34.39 7.28
C GLY A 401 2.24 -33.02 6.69
N ALA A 402 2.99 -32.58 5.69
CA ALA A 402 2.79 -31.31 5.00
C ALA A 402 1.69 -31.35 3.91
N GLY A 403 1.13 -32.52 3.59
CA GLY A 403 0.22 -32.68 2.45
C GLY A 403 0.89 -32.36 1.11
N LYS A 404 2.21 -32.61 0.98
CA LYS A 404 3.03 -32.32 -0.20
C LYS A 404 3.64 -33.61 -0.77
N GLN A 405 4.10 -33.53 -2.02
CA GLN A 405 4.82 -34.65 -2.62
C GLN A 405 6.27 -34.70 -2.13
N LEU A 406 6.87 -35.88 -2.17
CA LEU A 406 8.31 -36.04 -1.82
C LEU A 406 9.21 -35.19 -2.69
N ALA A 407 8.84 -34.99 -3.96
CA ALA A 407 9.58 -34.12 -4.89
C ALA A 407 9.64 -32.67 -4.39
N ASP A 408 8.57 -32.14 -3.84
CA ASP A 408 8.51 -30.76 -3.31
C ASP A 408 9.44 -30.59 -2.10
N VAL A 409 9.42 -31.58 -1.18
CA VAL A 409 10.32 -31.59 -0.02
C VAL A 409 11.79 -31.67 -0.47
N ASN A 410 12.11 -32.50 -1.45
CA ASN A 410 13.49 -32.62 -1.97
C ASN A 410 13.94 -31.31 -2.66
N ALA A 411 13.06 -30.68 -3.43
CA ALA A 411 13.34 -29.37 -4.05
C ALA A 411 13.63 -28.29 -2.99
N PHE A 412 12.79 -28.22 -1.96
CA PHE A 412 12.98 -27.30 -0.84
C PHE A 412 14.30 -27.53 -0.11
N MET A 413 14.63 -28.80 0.23
CA MET A 413 15.89 -29.16 0.88
C MET A 413 17.10 -28.74 0.05
N LYS A 414 17.05 -28.95 -1.26
CA LYS A 414 18.13 -28.55 -2.18
C LYS A 414 18.29 -27.02 -2.21
N GLN A 415 17.20 -26.28 -2.29
CA GLN A 415 17.24 -24.81 -2.28
C GLN A 415 17.79 -24.27 -0.96
N PHE A 416 17.36 -24.84 0.17
CA PHE A 416 17.86 -24.47 1.50
C PHE A 416 19.36 -24.70 1.63
N GLU A 417 19.87 -25.84 1.16
CA GLU A 417 21.29 -26.13 1.18
C GLU A 417 22.09 -25.20 0.29
N GLN A 418 21.60 -24.86 -0.90
CA GLN A 418 22.23 -23.85 -1.77
C GLN A 418 22.34 -22.49 -1.08
N MET A 419 21.27 -22.08 -0.38
CA MET A 419 21.26 -20.84 0.39
C MET A 419 22.29 -20.88 1.53
N ARG A 420 22.38 -21.98 2.30
CA ARG A 420 23.40 -22.15 3.34
C ARG A 420 24.83 -22.05 2.76
N GLN A 421 25.06 -22.66 1.60
CA GLN A 421 26.36 -22.58 0.93
C GLN A 421 26.71 -21.16 0.49
N MET A 422 25.73 -20.42 -0.06
CA MET A 422 25.90 -19.02 -0.42
C MET A 422 26.25 -18.15 0.80
N MET A 423 25.55 -18.33 1.92
CA MET A 423 25.86 -17.63 3.19
C MET A 423 27.27 -17.97 3.69
N LYS A 424 27.70 -19.22 3.59
CA LYS A 424 29.06 -19.63 3.95
C LYS A 424 30.14 -18.96 3.06
N MET A 425 29.85 -18.78 1.78
CA MET A 425 30.76 -18.08 0.86
C MET A 425 30.85 -16.59 1.20
N MET A 426 29.69 -15.95 1.47
CA MET A 426 29.65 -14.54 1.88
C MET A 426 30.46 -14.28 3.17
N ASN A 427 30.36 -15.17 4.17
CA ASN A 427 31.12 -15.06 5.41
C ASN A 427 32.66 -15.20 5.22
N LYS A 428 33.09 -15.83 4.13
CA LYS A 428 34.54 -16.00 3.80
C LYS A 428 35.09 -14.84 2.98
N MET A 429 34.25 -13.96 2.41
CA MET A 429 34.74 -12.80 1.66
C MET A 429 35.09 -11.65 2.62
N PRO A 430 36.34 -11.08 2.53
CA PRO A 430 36.67 -9.90 3.32
C PRO A 430 35.75 -8.73 2.95
N MET A 431 35.28 -7.96 3.93
CA MET A 431 34.33 -6.84 3.83
C MET A 431 34.68 -5.73 2.80
N GLY A 432 35.80 -5.82 2.10
CA GLY A 432 36.29 -4.83 1.13
C GLY A 432 36.03 -5.16 -0.35
N LYS A 433 35.37 -6.28 -0.70
CA LYS A 433 35.18 -6.71 -2.09
C LYS A 433 33.72 -7.04 -2.44
N MET A 434 32.77 -6.30 -1.97
CA MET A 434 31.40 -6.39 -2.50
C MET A 434 31.30 -5.60 -3.81
N PRO A 435 30.90 -6.23 -4.93
CA PRO A 435 30.62 -5.49 -6.15
C PRO A 435 29.34 -4.66 -5.92
N GLY A 436 29.47 -3.35 -5.80
CA GLY A 436 28.32 -2.43 -5.72
C GLY A 436 28.38 -1.35 -4.63
N MET A 437 29.29 -1.41 -3.66
CA MET A 437 29.51 -0.31 -2.70
C MET A 437 30.91 0.30 -2.91
N ARG A 438 31.01 1.20 -3.89
CA ARG A 438 32.04 2.24 -3.87
C ARG A 438 31.43 3.47 -3.20
N LYS A 439 32.20 3.99 -2.19
CA LYS A 439 31.94 5.26 -1.51
C LYS A 439 31.71 6.40 -2.49
#